data_b94a52875d157a8ee5ca0f783affb24f
#
_entry.id   b94a52875d157a8ee5ca0f783affb24f
#
_cell.length_a   1.000
_cell.length_b   1.000
_cell.length_c   1.000
_cell.angle_alpha   90.00
_cell.angle_beta   90.00
_cell.angle_gamma   90.00
#
_symmetry.space_group_name_H-M   'P 1'
#
loop_
_entity.id
_entity.type
_entity.pdbx_description
1 polymer ?
#
loop_
_entity_poly.entity_id
_entity_poly.type
_entity_poly.pdbx_seq_one_letter_code
_entity_poly.pdbx_strand_id
1 'polypeptide(L)'
;MSQLDPLMSFTKMQRGQRVDRATDNILTGENLFTITGGRVLVTEIVGEVTTTMQTTTINFNLTSDPTVGTSNDMCALTDLTAAEVGSLLSITGVAGDALVVGKSGSVRGMSNSMVVAAGAIEATVGATHTGSIKWSIWYIPLDDGAYVEAA
;
A
#
# COMPACT_ATOMS: atom_id res chain seq x y z
N MET A 1 25.99 -23.26 -3.87
CA MET A 1 24.64 -22.74 -4.11
C MET A 1 23.91 -22.65 -2.78
N SER A 2 23.44 -21.48 -2.41
CA SER A 2 22.58 -21.36 -1.26
C SER A 2 21.22 -21.94 -1.60
N GLN A 3 20.80 -22.93 -0.85
CA GLN A 3 19.42 -23.37 -0.93
C GLN A 3 18.53 -22.33 -0.29
N LEU A 4 17.39 -22.05 -0.93
CA LEU A 4 16.37 -21.23 -0.30
C LEU A 4 15.90 -21.92 0.97
N ASP A 5 15.86 -21.17 2.07
CA ASP A 5 15.23 -21.63 3.29
C ASP A 5 13.79 -22.07 2.97
N PRO A 6 13.36 -23.28 3.32
CA PRO A 6 11.99 -23.75 3.08
C PRO A 6 10.91 -22.78 3.60
N LEU A 7 11.17 -22.12 4.75
CA LEU A 7 10.25 -21.13 5.30
C LEU A 7 10.14 -19.89 4.42
N MET A 8 11.23 -19.40 3.83
CA MET A 8 11.19 -18.26 2.91
C MET A 8 10.46 -18.62 1.61
N SER A 9 10.67 -19.82 1.07
CA SER A 9 9.93 -20.31 -0.09
C SER A 9 8.44 -20.39 0.19
N PHE A 10 8.06 -20.94 1.34
CA PHE A 10 6.68 -21.06 1.74
C PHE A 10 6.00 -19.70 1.93
N THR A 11 6.69 -18.74 2.55
CA THR A 11 6.18 -17.37 2.71
C THR A 11 5.97 -16.68 1.37
N LYS A 12 6.88 -16.85 0.42
CA LYS A 12 6.73 -16.32 -0.93
C LYS A 12 5.55 -16.95 -1.67
N MET A 13 5.31 -18.21 -1.48
CA MET A 13 4.15 -18.90 -2.07
C MET A 13 2.83 -18.39 -1.50
N GLN A 14 2.79 -18.04 -0.22
CA GLN A 14 1.57 -17.54 0.44
C GLN A 14 1.31 -16.07 0.21
N ARG A 15 2.36 -15.23 0.21
CA ARG A 15 2.23 -13.77 0.14
C ARG A 15 2.64 -13.19 -1.20
N GLY A 16 3.42 -13.94 -1.98
CA GLY A 16 3.93 -13.52 -3.27
C GLY A 16 5.20 -12.68 -3.16
N GLN A 17 5.38 -11.82 -4.15
CA GLN A 17 6.57 -10.98 -4.30
C GLN A 17 6.41 -9.68 -3.53
N ARG A 18 7.51 -9.17 -2.97
CA ARG A 18 7.55 -7.90 -2.27
C ARG A 18 8.15 -6.83 -3.15
N VAL A 19 7.55 -5.64 -3.12
CA VAL A 19 8.08 -4.41 -3.73
C VAL A 19 8.08 -3.32 -2.67
N ASP A 20 9.20 -2.63 -2.51
CA ASP A 20 9.36 -1.52 -1.58
C ASP A 20 9.41 -0.20 -2.34
N ARG A 21 8.72 0.80 -1.83
CA ARG A 21 8.84 2.19 -2.26
C ARG A 21 9.57 2.98 -1.18
N ALA A 22 10.61 3.70 -1.59
CA ALA A 22 11.38 4.55 -0.69
C ALA A 22 10.47 5.59 0.00
N THR A 23 10.91 6.01 1.20
CA THR A 23 10.21 7.06 1.94
C THR A 23 10.11 8.35 1.11
N ASP A 24 8.93 8.96 1.15
CA ASP A 24 8.66 10.20 0.43
C ASP A 24 7.52 10.97 1.10
N ASN A 25 7.48 12.27 0.86
CA ASN A 25 6.34 13.12 1.18
C ASN A 25 5.26 12.90 0.13
N ILE A 26 4.21 12.19 0.50
CA ILE A 26 3.17 11.78 -0.44
C ILE A 26 2.21 12.93 -0.72
N LEU A 27 2.09 13.29 -1.98
CA LEU A 27 1.13 14.29 -2.45
C LEU A 27 -0.12 13.61 -2.97
N THR A 28 -1.24 14.34 -2.98
CA THR A 28 -2.49 13.79 -3.50
C THR A 28 -2.37 13.46 -4.99
N GLY A 29 -2.92 12.30 -5.39
CA GLY A 29 -2.82 11.81 -6.77
C GLY A 29 -1.44 11.25 -7.13
N GLU A 30 -0.56 11.09 -6.16
CA GLU A 30 0.77 10.54 -6.39
C GLU A 30 0.72 9.02 -6.50
N ASN A 31 1.34 8.48 -7.53
CA ASN A 31 1.44 7.05 -7.73
C ASN A 31 2.43 6.46 -6.72
N LEU A 32 1.98 5.47 -5.96
CA LEU A 32 2.84 4.71 -5.05
C LEU A 32 3.43 3.50 -5.76
N PHE A 33 2.63 2.79 -6.52
CA PHE A 33 3.02 1.60 -7.26
C PHE A 33 2.37 1.61 -8.65
N THR A 34 3.07 1.04 -9.60
CA THR A 34 2.57 0.83 -10.96
C THR A 34 2.41 -0.67 -11.21
N ILE A 35 1.25 -1.06 -11.73
CA ILE A 35 0.92 -2.45 -12.09
C ILE A 35 0.92 -2.54 -13.60
N THR A 36 1.77 -3.41 -14.13
CA THR A 36 1.96 -3.58 -15.58
C THR A 36 1.69 -5.03 -15.99
N GLY A 37 1.19 -5.21 -17.19
CA GLY A 37 1.08 -6.54 -17.83
C GLY A 37 -0.17 -7.33 -17.47
N GLY A 38 -1.02 -6.83 -16.58
CA GLY A 38 -2.26 -7.49 -16.22
C GLY A 38 -2.62 -7.33 -14.74
N ARG A 39 -3.53 -8.16 -14.27
CA ARG A 39 -4.03 -8.12 -12.91
C ARG A 39 -3.07 -8.77 -11.94
N VAL A 40 -3.07 -8.27 -10.71
CA VAL A 40 -2.34 -8.86 -9.59
C VAL A 40 -3.28 -9.06 -8.40
N LEU A 41 -2.95 -10.04 -7.55
CA LEU A 41 -3.60 -10.21 -6.25
C LEU A 41 -2.70 -9.54 -5.21
N VAL A 42 -3.18 -8.45 -4.62
CA VAL A 42 -2.49 -7.80 -3.50
C VAL A 42 -2.84 -8.54 -2.22
N THR A 43 -1.84 -9.11 -1.59
CA THR A 43 -2.02 -9.90 -0.37
C THR A 43 -1.72 -9.13 0.90
N GLU A 44 -0.86 -8.10 0.80
CA GLU A 44 -0.52 -7.21 1.91
C GLU A 44 -0.01 -5.88 1.38
N ILE A 45 -0.31 -4.81 2.11
CA ILE A 45 0.29 -3.50 1.91
C ILE A 45 0.51 -2.86 3.27
N VAL A 46 1.72 -2.35 3.50
CA VAL A 46 2.11 -1.73 4.76
C VAL A 46 2.82 -0.42 4.49
N GLY A 47 2.37 0.63 5.14
CA GLY A 47 3.08 1.92 5.21
C GLY A 47 3.69 2.12 6.59
N GLU A 48 4.80 2.85 6.64
CA GLU A 48 5.42 3.28 7.89
C GLU A 48 5.73 4.77 7.80
N VAL A 49 5.26 5.52 8.79
CA VAL A 49 5.56 6.94 8.90
C VAL A 49 7.03 7.11 9.29
N THR A 50 7.80 7.79 8.45
CA THR A 50 9.24 8.03 8.65
C THR A 50 9.54 9.46 9.08
N THR A 51 8.63 10.39 8.80
CA THR A 51 8.65 11.76 9.33
C THR A 51 7.27 12.06 9.88
N THR A 52 7.19 12.58 11.11
CA THR A 52 5.92 12.87 11.78
C THR A 52 5.03 13.76 10.92
N MET A 53 3.77 13.36 10.81
CA MET A 53 2.76 14.15 10.12
C MET A 53 2.48 15.43 10.88
N GLN A 54 2.21 16.50 10.15
CA GLN A 54 1.87 17.79 10.76
C GLN A 54 0.52 17.73 11.50
N THR A 55 0.23 18.79 12.25
CA THR A 55 -0.97 18.87 13.11
C THR A 55 -2.23 19.36 12.40
N THR A 56 -2.17 19.65 11.09
CA THR A 56 -3.34 19.94 10.27
C THR A 56 -4.07 18.66 9.90
N THR A 57 -5.38 18.70 9.74
CA THR A 57 -6.16 17.51 9.34
C THR A 57 -5.68 16.97 8.00
N ILE A 58 -5.26 15.72 7.99
CA ILE A 58 -4.75 14.99 6.83
C ILE A 58 -5.59 13.74 6.63
N ASN A 59 -6.60 13.83 5.79
CA ASN A 59 -7.40 12.66 5.42
C ASN A 59 -6.67 11.90 4.30
N PHE A 60 -6.44 10.63 4.52
CA PHE A 60 -5.61 9.79 3.66
C PHE A 60 -6.31 8.48 3.31
N ASN A 61 -6.25 8.08 2.05
CA ASN A 61 -6.61 6.73 1.62
C ASN A 61 -5.76 6.28 0.43
N LEU A 62 -5.94 5.03 0.03
CA LEU A 62 -5.36 4.45 -1.17
C LEU A 62 -6.44 4.25 -2.21
N THR A 63 -6.10 4.53 -3.46
CA THR A 63 -7.01 4.44 -4.61
C THR A 63 -6.34 3.59 -5.69
N SER A 64 -7.10 2.71 -6.31
CA SER A 64 -6.69 2.03 -7.54
C SER A 64 -7.11 2.87 -8.72
N ASP A 65 -6.14 3.29 -9.54
CA ASP A 65 -6.37 4.03 -10.78
C ASP A 65 -6.00 3.15 -11.98
N PRO A 66 -6.97 2.41 -12.55
CA PRO A 66 -6.69 1.49 -13.64
C PRO A 66 -6.41 2.23 -14.95
N THR A 67 -5.58 1.62 -15.80
CA THR A 67 -5.34 2.12 -17.17
C THR A 67 -6.64 2.18 -17.98
N VAL A 68 -7.57 1.26 -17.71
CA VAL A 68 -8.87 1.20 -18.37
C VAL A 68 -9.95 1.11 -17.31
N GLY A 69 -10.81 2.11 -17.27
CA GLY A 69 -11.92 2.16 -16.32
C GLY A 69 -11.83 3.34 -15.38
N THR A 70 -12.69 3.34 -14.37
CA THR A 70 -12.78 4.41 -13.38
C THR A 70 -12.00 4.04 -12.14
N SER A 71 -11.31 5.00 -11.55
CA SER A 71 -10.62 4.85 -10.27
C SER A 71 -11.58 4.44 -9.16
N ASN A 72 -11.09 3.63 -8.25
CA ASN A 72 -11.87 3.11 -7.13
C ASN A 72 -11.06 3.10 -5.84
N ASP A 73 -11.69 3.49 -4.75
CA ASP A 73 -11.03 3.48 -3.44
C ASP A 73 -10.73 2.06 -2.99
N MET A 74 -9.52 1.85 -2.49
CA MET A 74 -9.10 0.59 -1.88
C MET A 74 -9.41 0.54 -0.38
N CYS A 75 -9.65 1.70 0.22
CA CYS A 75 -10.07 1.87 1.62
C CYS A 75 -10.74 3.23 1.78
N ALA A 76 -11.52 3.40 2.86
CA ALA A 76 -12.05 4.71 3.21
C ALA A 76 -10.96 5.58 3.84
N LEU A 77 -11.22 6.89 3.88
CA LEU A 77 -10.32 7.89 4.43
C LEU A 77 -10.09 7.69 5.93
N THR A 78 -8.87 7.93 6.36
CA THR A 78 -8.48 8.01 7.77
C THR A 78 -7.67 9.28 8.00
N ASP A 79 -7.88 9.92 9.13
CA ASP A 79 -7.12 11.11 9.52
C ASP A 79 -5.75 10.69 10.08
N LEU A 80 -4.69 11.15 9.43
CA LEU A 80 -3.30 10.92 9.83
C LEU A 80 -2.70 12.11 10.58
N THR A 81 -3.50 13.06 11.04
CA THR A 81 -3.01 14.23 11.78
C THR A 81 -2.10 13.82 12.92
N ALA A 82 -0.91 14.42 12.98
CA ALA A 82 0.10 14.18 14.02
C ALA A 82 0.55 12.71 14.16
N ALA A 83 0.37 11.88 13.15
CA ALA A 83 0.87 10.51 13.19
C ALA A 83 2.39 10.51 13.37
N GLU A 84 2.85 9.81 14.41
CA GLU A 84 4.25 9.79 14.81
C GLU A 84 5.10 8.88 13.94
N VAL A 85 6.41 9.13 13.94
CA VAL A 85 7.40 8.23 13.34
C VAL A 85 7.25 6.83 13.95
N GLY A 86 7.21 5.82 13.08
CA GLY A 86 7.00 4.43 13.49
C GLY A 86 5.53 4.01 13.49
N SER A 87 4.58 4.93 13.26
CA SER A 87 3.18 4.54 13.02
C SER A 87 3.09 3.67 11.78
N LEU A 88 2.34 2.57 11.87
CA LEU A 88 2.16 1.63 10.78
C LEU A 88 0.76 1.77 10.17
N LEU A 89 0.70 1.65 8.86
CA LEU A 89 -0.53 1.79 8.07
C LEU A 89 -0.79 0.51 7.29
N SER A 90 -2.04 0.12 7.19
CA SER A 90 -2.47 -0.99 6.34
C SER A 90 -3.92 -0.80 5.92
N ILE A 91 -4.44 -1.73 5.13
CA ILE A 91 -5.85 -1.78 4.74
C ILE A 91 -6.43 -3.14 5.10
N THR A 92 -7.76 -3.23 5.19
CA THR A 92 -8.41 -4.51 5.51
C THR A 92 -8.60 -5.39 4.27
N GLY A 93 -8.61 -4.81 3.09
CA GLY A 93 -8.99 -5.46 1.83
C GLY A 93 -10.48 -5.30 1.51
N VAL A 94 -11.22 -4.57 2.33
CA VAL A 94 -12.62 -4.18 2.08
C VAL A 94 -12.64 -2.68 1.82
N ALA A 95 -13.12 -2.28 0.64
CA ALA A 95 -13.02 -0.89 0.18
C ALA A 95 -13.76 0.12 1.07
N GLY A 96 -14.84 -0.31 1.72
CA GLY A 96 -15.61 0.53 2.64
C GLY A 96 -14.98 0.73 4.01
N ASP A 97 -13.97 -0.06 4.36
CA ASP A 97 -13.28 0.06 5.66
C ASP A 97 -12.20 1.14 5.57
N ALA A 98 -12.05 1.90 6.65
CA ALA A 98 -11.02 2.93 6.75
C ALA A 98 -9.61 2.33 6.72
N LEU A 99 -8.64 3.09 6.22
CA LEU A 99 -7.23 2.78 6.38
C LEU A 99 -6.93 2.53 7.86
N VAL A 100 -6.21 1.45 8.14
CA VAL A 100 -5.89 1.05 9.52
C VAL A 100 -4.59 1.73 9.95
N VAL A 101 -4.60 2.35 11.12
CA VAL A 101 -3.43 3.02 11.70
C VAL A 101 -3.06 2.36 13.03
N GLY A 102 -1.84 1.86 13.12
CA GLY A 102 -1.27 1.34 14.35
C GLY A 102 -0.25 2.31 14.94
N LYS A 103 -0.53 2.83 16.13
CA LYS A 103 0.33 3.82 16.79
C LYS A 103 1.40 3.22 17.70
N SER A 104 1.33 1.92 17.96
CA SER A 104 2.14 1.24 18.97
C SER A 104 3.18 0.27 18.37
N GLY A 105 3.62 0.52 17.15
CA GLY A 105 4.60 -0.33 16.49
C GLY A 105 4.04 -1.63 15.92
N SER A 106 2.72 -1.75 15.86
CA SER A 106 2.03 -2.88 15.21
C SER A 106 0.77 -2.41 14.50
N VAL A 107 0.41 -3.11 13.43
CA VAL A 107 -0.83 -2.87 12.69
C VAL A 107 -1.41 -4.21 12.25
N ARG A 108 -2.72 -4.28 12.17
CA ARG A 108 -3.39 -5.46 11.63
C ARG A 108 -3.17 -5.49 10.12
N GLY A 109 -2.68 -6.62 9.61
CA GLY A 109 -2.52 -6.84 8.18
C GLY A 109 -3.85 -7.04 7.47
N MET A 110 -3.78 -7.17 6.14
CA MET A 110 -4.97 -7.40 5.30
C MET A 110 -5.63 -8.73 5.66
N SER A 111 -6.91 -8.67 5.99
CA SER A 111 -7.73 -9.86 6.21
C SER A 111 -8.30 -10.42 4.89
N ASN A 112 -8.43 -9.58 3.87
CA ASN A 112 -8.90 -9.96 2.54
C ASN A 112 -7.91 -9.47 1.49
N SER A 113 -7.49 -10.36 0.59
CA SER A 113 -6.70 -9.99 -0.59
C SER A 113 -7.59 -9.23 -1.59
N MET A 114 -6.96 -8.33 -2.36
CA MET A 114 -7.65 -7.56 -3.39
C MET A 114 -7.07 -7.86 -4.76
N VAL A 115 -7.93 -8.09 -5.73
CA VAL A 115 -7.52 -8.11 -7.15
C VAL A 115 -7.43 -6.68 -7.64
N VAL A 116 -6.28 -6.30 -8.17
CA VAL A 116 -6.04 -4.94 -8.68
C VAL A 116 -5.66 -5.02 -10.16
N ALA A 117 -6.33 -4.22 -10.98
CA ALA A 117 -6.07 -4.15 -12.42
C ALA A 117 -4.77 -3.42 -12.74
N ALA A 118 -4.27 -3.60 -13.95
CA ALA A 118 -3.14 -2.83 -14.46
C ALA A 118 -3.43 -1.33 -14.41
N GLY A 119 -2.47 -0.55 -13.95
CA GLY A 119 -2.59 0.89 -13.71
C GLY A 119 -1.73 1.31 -12.53
N ALA A 120 -2.25 2.16 -11.68
CA ALA A 120 -1.54 2.67 -10.51
C ALA A 120 -2.29 2.41 -9.21
N ILE A 121 -1.55 2.29 -8.12
CA ILE A 121 -2.06 2.48 -6.76
C ILE A 121 -1.61 3.87 -6.33
N GLU A 122 -2.57 4.73 -6.06
CA GLU A 122 -2.35 6.14 -5.74
C GLU A 122 -2.67 6.43 -4.28
N ALA A 123 -2.03 7.47 -3.76
CA ALA A 123 -2.42 8.08 -2.49
C ALA A 123 -3.37 9.26 -2.75
N THR A 124 -4.45 9.33 -1.99
CA THR A 124 -5.28 10.53 -1.88
C THR A 124 -5.02 11.18 -0.54
N VAL A 125 -4.61 12.44 -0.55
CA VAL A 125 -4.25 13.21 0.64
C VAL A 125 -5.06 14.50 0.66
N GLY A 126 -5.81 14.72 1.72
CA GLY A 126 -6.74 15.84 1.81
C GLY A 126 -6.10 17.22 2.03
N ALA A 127 -4.80 17.27 2.33
CA ALA A 127 -4.09 18.53 2.56
C ALA A 127 -2.59 18.36 2.32
N THR A 128 -1.91 19.44 1.98
CA THR A 128 -0.43 19.47 1.95
C THR A 128 0.11 19.20 3.36
N HIS A 129 1.10 18.31 3.45
CA HIS A 129 1.71 17.94 4.72
C HIS A 129 3.23 17.82 4.61
N THR A 130 3.90 17.80 5.76
CA THR A 130 5.36 17.69 5.84
C THR A 130 5.84 16.29 6.21
N GLY A 131 4.92 15.37 6.52
CA GLY A 131 5.23 13.99 6.86
C GLY A 131 5.69 13.17 5.67
N SER A 132 6.34 12.05 5.96
CA SER A 132 6.80 11.10 4.95
C SER A 132 6.44 9.68 5.33
N ILE A 133 6.17 8.85 4.33
CA ILE A 133 5.79 7.45 4.49
C ILE A 133 6.59 6.61 3.51
N LYS A 134 7.08 5.46 3.96
CA LYS A 134 7.58 4.41 3.08
C LYS A 134 6.56 3.30 2.98
N TRP A 135 6.49 2.64 1.83
CA TRP A 135 5.48 1.62 1.55
C TRP A 135 6.12 0.31 1.11
N SER A 136 5.47 -0.79 1.46
CA SER A 136 5.77 -2.12 0.95
C SER A 136 4.48 -2.79 0.52
N ILE A 137 4.53 -3.49 -0.61
CA ILE A 137 3.39 -4.27 -1.13
C ILE A 137 3.83 -5.70 -1.40
N TRP A 138 2.95 -6.65 -1.13
CA TRP A 138 3.11 -8.06 -1.51
C TRP A 138 2.01 -8.44 -2.48
N TYR A 139 2.38 -9.12 -3.55
CA TYR A 139 1.44 -9.46 -4.61
C TYR A 139 1.75 -10.80 -5.26
N ILE A 140 0.72 -11.37 -5.87
CA ILE A 140 0.80 -12.57 -6.71
C ILE A 140 0.27 -12.20 -8.10
N PRO A 141 1.04 -12.39 -9.19
CA PRO A 141 0.53 -12.15 -10.53
C PRO A 141 -0.65 -13.09 -10.84
N LEU A 142 -1.72 -12.55 -11.41
CA LEU A 142 -2.87 -13.32 -11.88
C LEU A 142 -2.84 -13.56 -13.38
N ASP A 143 -2.23 -12.64 -14.12
CA ASP A 143 -2.04 -12.75 -15.56
C ASP A 143 -0.55 -12.95 -15.88
N ASP A 144 -0.25 -13.65 -16.96
CA ASP A 144 1.12 -13.89 -17.39
C ASP A 144 1.85 -12.56 -17.67
N GLY A 145 3.00 -12.39 -17.03
CA GLY A 145 3.80 -11.20 -17.19
C GLY A 145 3.34 -10.00 -16.37
N ALA A 146 2.30 -10.13 -15.54
CA ALA A 146 1.89 -9.05 -14.64
C ALA A 146 2.91 -8.85 -13.52
N TYR A 147 3.23 -7.60 -13.23
CA TYR A 147 4.16 -7.25 -12.15
C TYR A 147 3.88 -5.87 -11.57
N VAL A 148 4.42 -5.62 -10.38
CA VAL A 148 4.30 -4.35 -9.65
C VAL A 148 5.68 -3.73 -9.50
N GLU A 149 5.77 -2.43 -9.72
CA GLU A 149 6.95 -1.63 -9.48
C GLU A 149 6.64 -0.46 -8.54
N ALA A 150 7.65 0.00 -7.81
CA ALA A 150 7.55 1.29 -7.14
C ALA A 150 7.50 2.43 -8.18
N ALA A 151 6.58 3.34 -8.00
CA ALA A 151 6.43 4.48 -8.89
C ALA A 151 7.40 5.61 -8.53
#